data_36e41b953d6deeac73a4e27006aab42e
#
_entry.id   36e41b953d6deeac73a4e27006aab42e
#
_cell.length_a   1.000
_cell.length_b   1.000
_cell.length_c   1.000
_cell.angle_alpha   90.00
_cell.angle_beta   90.00
_cell.angle_gamma   90.00
#
_symmetry.space_group_name_H-M   'P 1'
#
loop_
_entity.id
_entity.type
_entity.pdbx_description
1 polymer ?
#
loop_
_entity_poly.entity_id
_entity_poly.type
_entity_poly.pdbx_seq_one_letter_code
_entity_poly.pdbx_strand_id
1 'polypeptide(L)'
;MSAYLFTHFTETKGDREYVWFAVSRDGLHWKDLGNDEPILASKLGTKGIRDPFIVYDEKLKKYFIIATDLLTTSGNWHKFSHKGSRSLVIWESADLISWSEERLIEVGIKSAGCVWAPEAIFCKEKDAWFVFFASCVREKGELHHKQRIYGTFTKDFKEFTPTFKFIDAKTDVIDTNIVWDKGYYYRFSKDETNKKITIERSTNLVDGNWKSIHSETFANFFGLEGPETYYLDDMQKWCLIADQYHTHKGYTPFLCDDLASGEWEQLSSDQFDMGKRKKRHGGVIEITDEQYDKLVEAFGIDE
;
A
#
# COMPACT_ATOMS: atom_id res chain seq x y z
N MET A 1 -18.29 2.25 -16.97
CA MET A 1 -18.26 1.57 -15.67
C MET A 1 -16.83 1.59 -15.17
N SER A 2 -16.66 1.61 -13.86
CA SER A 2 -15.34 1.53 -13.23
C SER A 2 -14.91 0.07 -13.12
N ALA A 3 -13.63 -0.17 -13.26
CA ALA A 3 -12.98 -1.43 -12.93
C ALA A 3 -11.79 -1.12 -12.01
N TYR A 4 -11.09 -2.12 -11.52
CA TYR A 4 -10.03 -1.96 -10.54
C TYR A 4 -8.79 -2.75 -10.94
N LEU A 5 -7.63 -2.16 -10.67
CA LEU A 5 -6.32 -2.81 -10.78
C LEU A 5 -5.70 -2.90 -9.39
N PHE A 6 -5.29 -4.08 -8.96
CA PHE A 6 -4.54 -4.33 -7.74
C PHE A 6 -3.10 -4.69 -8.09
N THR A 7 -2.16 -3.85 -7.68
CA THR A 7 -0.73 -4.17 -7.71
C THR A 7 -0.34 -4.78 -6.38
N HIS A 8 0.27 -5.95 -6.39
CA HIS A 8 0.59 -6.65 -5.15
C HIS A 8 1.89 -7.46 -5.30
N PHE A 9 2.41 -7.97 -4.19
CA PHE A 9 3.43 -9.01 -4.21
C PHE A 9 2.87 -10.31 -3.62
N THR A 10 3.64 -11.38 -3.66
CA THR A 10 3.31 -12.65 -3.01
C THR A 10 4.54 -13.24 -2.32
N GLU A 11 4.32 -14.10 -1.34
CA GLU A 11 5.36 -14.89 -0.68
C GLU A 11 5.34 -16.38 -1.09
N THR A 12 4.53 -16.74 -2.08
CA THR A 12 4.49 -18.10 -2.62
C THR A 12 5.86 -18.47 -3.17
N LYS A 13 6.36 -19.65 -2.80
CA LYS A 13 7.68 -20.10 -3.24
C LYS A 13 7.73 -20.21 -4.77
N GLY A 14 8.67 -19.49 -5.37
CA GLY A 14 8.82 -19.38 -6.82
C GLY A 14 8.32 -18.04 -7.38
N ASP A 15 7.24 -17.48 -6.84
CA ASP A 15 6.54 -16.30 -7.38
C ASP A 15 6.72 -15.04 -6.52
N ARG A 16 7.53 -15.10 -5.53
CA ARG A 16 7.63 -14.09 -4.47
C ARG A 16 8.37 -12.83 -4.89
N GLU A 17 8.01 -11.75 -4.21
CA GLU A 17 8.78 -10.50 -4.15
C GLU A 17 9.04 -9.88 -5.53
N TYR A 18 8.00 -9.94 -6.37
CA TYR A 18 7.85 -9.24 -7.64
C TYR A 18 6.57 -8.41 -7.63
N VAL A 19 6.37 -7.58 -8.63
CA VAL A 19 5.09 -6.89 -8.84
C VAL A 19 4.18 -7.79 -9.68
N TRP A 20 3.02 -8.10 -9.11
CA TRP A 20 1.95 -8.84 -9.75
C TRP A 20 0.73 -7.94 -9.90
N PHE A 21 -0.06 -8.21 -10.92
CA PHE A 21 -1.32 -7.51 -11.16
C PHE A 21 -2.50 -8.46 -11.02
N ALA A 22 -3.59 -7.91 -10.48
CA ALA A 22 -4.91 -8.51 -10.58
C ALA A 22 -5.92 -7.44 -10.96
N VAL A 23 -6.95 -7.82 -11.73
CA VAL A 23 -8.02 -6.91 -12.16
C VAL A 23 -9.37 -7.40 -11.67
N SER A 24 -10.29 -6.46 -11.43
CA SER A 24 -11.65 -6.74 -11.02
C SER A 24 -12.61 -5.74 -11.66
N ARG A 25 -13.83 -6.18 -11.99
CA ARG A 25 -14.87 -5.26 -12.47
C ARG A 25 -15.72 -4.69 -11.34
N ASP A 26 -15.69 -5.30 -10.17
CA ASP A 26 -16.51 -4.90 -9.03
C ASP A 26 -15.68 -4.58 -7.76
N GLY A 27 -14.35 -4.76 -7.84
CA GLY A 27 -13.44 -4.57 -6.70
C GLY A 27 -13.46 -5.67 -5.64
N LEU A 28 -14.26 -6.73 -5.84
CA LEU A 28 -14.41 -7.85 -4.90
C LEU A 28 -14.01 -9.20 -5.52
N HIS A 29 -14.18 -9.37 -6.83
CA HIS A 29 -13.84 -10.61 -7.56
C HIS A 29 -12.66 -10.34 -8.49
N TRP A 30 -11.49 -10.80 -8.07
CA TRP A 30 -10.20 -10.51 -8.71
C TRP A 30 -9.74 -11.65 -9.62
N LYS A 31 -9.14 -11.27 -10.74
CA LYS A 31 -8.48 -12.17 -11.69
C LYS A 31 -7.02 -11.81 -11.77
N ASP A 32 -6.14 -12.77 -11.52
CA ASP A 32 -4.71 -12.59 -11.63
C ASP A 32 -4.29 -12.49 -13.10
N LEU A 33 -3.31 -11.62 -13.37
CA LEU A 33 -2.74 -11.38 -14.69
C LEU A 33 -1.28 -11.83 -14.74
N GLY A 34 -0.79 -12.11 -15.97
CA GLY A 34 0.62 -12.34 -16.26
C GLY A 34 0.94 -13.70 -16.87
N ASN A 35 -0.05 -14.59 -17.06
CA ASN A 35 0.18 -15.96 -17.51
C ASN A 35 1.25 -16.66 -16.66
N ASP A 36 1.11 -16.57 -15.34
CA ASP A 36 2.03 -17.09 -14.31
C ASP A 36 3.44 -16.44 -14.31
N GLU A 37 3.63 -15.31 -15.00
CA GLU A 37 4.85 -14.50 -14.94
C GLU A 37 4.59 -13.16 -14.25
N PRO A 38 5.55 -12.62 -13.48
CA PRO A 38 5.38 -11.32 -12.84
C PRO A 38 5.37 -10.19 -13.86
N ILE A 39 4.61 -9.14 -13.58
CA ILE A 39 4.54 -7.97 -14.45
C ILE A 39 5.85 -7.15 -14.38
N LEU A 40 6.41 -6.96 -13.18
CA LEU A 40 7.68 -6.27 -12.98
C LEU A 40 8.57 -7.00 -11.98
N ALA A 41 9.85 -7.00 -12.27
CA ALA A 41 10.91 -7.51 -11.41
C ALA A 41 12.03 -6.47 -11.30
N SER A 42 12.66 -6.33 -10.15
CA SER A 42 13.79 -5.43 -9.99
C SER A 42 15.14 -6.13 -10.17
N LYS A 43 16.07 -5.44 -10.81
CA LYS A 43 17.48 -5.80 -10.93
C LYS A 43 18.36 -4.97 -10.00
N LEU A 44 17.78 -3.92 -9.38
CA LEU A 44 18.47 -2.97 -8.50
C LEU A 44 18.29 -3.34 -7.01
N GLY A 45 19.06 -2.69 -6.15
CA GLY A 45 18.95 -2.85 -4.70
C GLY A 45 19.06 -4.29 -4.22
N THR A 46 18.10 -4.72 -3.42
CA THR A 46 18.02 -6.09 -2.91
C THR A 46 17.48 -7.09 -3.93
N LYS A 47 16.93 -6.60 -5.03
CA LYS A 47 16.27 -7.38 -6.10
C LYS A 47 14.99 -8.09 -5.66
N GLY A 48 14.40 -7.67 -4.56
CA GLY A 48 13.09 -8.11 -4.10
C GLY A 48 12.15 -6.91 -4.01
N ILE A 49 10.91 -7.10 -4.38
CA ILE A 49 9.87 -6.07 -4.37
C ILE A 49 8.75 -6.49 -3.46
N ARG A 50 8.43 -5.62 -2.48
CA ARG A 50 7.30 -5.79 -1.58
C ARG A 50 6.45 -4.53 -1.58
N ASP A 51 5.21 -4.65 -1.19
CA ASP A 51 4.28 -3.54 -0.94
C ASP A 51 4.20 -2.54 -2.13
N PRO A 52 3.97 -3.02 -3.39
CA PRO A 52 3.92 -2.13 -4.54
C PRO A 52 2.61 -1.33 -4.54
N PHE A 53 2.71 -0.02 -4.37
CA PHE A 53 1.58 0.92 -4.39
C PHE A 53 1.53 1.66 -5.73
N ILE A 54 0.33 1.83 -6.29
CA ILE A 54 0.13 2.46 -7.59
C ILE A 54 -0.65 3.78 -7.47
N VAL A 55 -0.25 4.80 -8.22
CA VAL A 55 -0.97 6.06 -8.36
C VAL A 55 -1.04 6.51 -9.81
N TYR A 56 -2.04 7.32 -10.13
CA TYR A 56 -2.14 8.05 -11.40
C TYR A 56 -1.97 9.54 -11.19
N ASP A 57 -1.02 10.14 -11.90
CA ASP A 57 -0.82 11.59 -11.89
C ASP A 57 -1.53 12.23 -13.07
N GLU A 58 -2.60 12.99 -12.76
CA GLU A 58 -3.44 13.65 -13.75
C GLU A 58 -2.69 14.73 -14.58
N LYS A 59 -1.67 15.36 -14.01
CA LYS A 59 -0.90 16.41 -14.69
C LYS A 59 0.12 15.83 -15.65
N LEU A 60 0.82 14.79 -15.19
CA LEU A 60 1.84 14.09 -15.99
C LEU A 60 1.23 13.08 -16.95
N LYS A 61 -0.06 12.72 -16.76
CA LYS A 61 -0.74 11.65 -17.50
C LYS A 61 0.03 10.33 -17.42
N LYS A 62 0.48 9.98 -16.21
CA LYS A 62 1.30 8.79 -15.96
C LYS A 62 0.86 8.06 -14.71
N TYR A 63 1.03 6.77 -14.76
CA TYR A 63 1.00 5.87 -13.59
C TYR A 63 2.39 5.74 -13.02
N PHE A 64 2.44 5.66 -11.69
CA PHE A 64 3.67 5.35 -10.95
C PHE A 64 3.42 4.19 -10.00
N ILE A 65 4.34 3.23 -9.98
CA ILE A 65 4.41 2.22 -8.92
C ILE A 65 5.60 2.58 -8.04
N ILE A 66 5.36 2.69 -6.74
CA ILE A 66 6.38 2.85 -5.71
C ILE A 66 6.38 1.61 -4.83
N ALA A 67 7.54 1.08 -4.48
CA ALA A 67 7.61 -0.19 -3.78
C ALA A 67 8.80 -0.26 -2.81
N THR A 68 8.67 -1.17 -1.84
CA THR A 68 9.73 -1.52 -0.90
C THR A 68 10.83 -2.31 -1.60
N ASP A 69 12.09 -1.87 -1.45
CA ASP A 69 13.29 -2.62 -1.86
C ASP A 69 13.66 -3.64 -0.76
N LEU A 70 13.09 -4.83 -0.84
CA LEU A 70 13.34 -5.88 0.16
C LEU A 70 13.20 -7.29 -0.42
N LEU A 71 14.29 -8.07 -0.30
CA LEU A 71 14.32 -9.51 -0.55
C LEU A 71 14.48 -10.26 0.78
N THR A 72 13.50 -11.10 1.14
CA THR A 72 13.44 -11.73 2.46
C THR A 72 14.03 -13.14 2.54
N THR A 73 14.73 -13.60 1.52
CA THR A 73 15.26 -14.99 1.45
C THR A 73 16.10 -15.42 2.65
N SER A 74 16.79 -14.50 3.32
CA SER A 74 17.62 -14.83 4.49
C SER A 74 16.82 -14.99 5.79
N GLY A 75 15.55 -14.56 5.82
CA GLY A 75 14.68 -14.64 7.01
C GLY A 75 15.11 -13.77 8.19
N ASN A 76 16.09 -12.90 8.04
CA ASN A 76 16.63 -12.08 9.14
C ASN A 76 15.90 -10.74 9.25
N TRP A 77 14.71 -10.75 9.84
CA TRP A 77 13.86 -9.57 10.01
C TRP A 77 14.53 -8.45 10.82
N HIS A 78 15.34 -8.77 11.82
CA HIS A 78 16.11 -7.77 12.55
C HIS A 78 17.09 -7.02 11.63
N LYS A 79 17.80 -7.73 10.75
CA LYS A 79 18.67 -7.10 9.76
C LYS A 79 17.87 -6.22 8.80
N PHE A 80 16.74 -6.73 8.30
CA PHE A 80 15.90 -6.02 7.34
C PHE A 80 15.35 -4.71 7.91
N SER A 81 14.88 -4.72 9.16
CA SER A 81 14.33 -3.54 9.80
C SER A 81 15.38 -2.53 10.29
N HIS A 82 16.59 -2.97 10.67
CA HIS A 82 17.60 -2.11 11.29
C HIS A 82 18.76 -1.74 10.36
N LYS A 83 18.98 -2.49 9.30
CA LYS A 83 20.07 -2.32 8.31
C LYS A 83 19.62 -2.68 6.91
N GLY A 84 18.35 -2.44 6.62
CA GLY A 84 17.74 -2.68 5.32
C GLY A 84 17.99 -1.56 4.32
N SER A 85 17.33 -1.65 3.18
CA SER A 85 17.33 -0.59 2.18
C SER A 85 16.57 0.63 2.69
N ARG A 86 17.08 1.83 2.34
CA ARG A 86 16.45 3.12 2.62
C ARG A 86 15.88 3.75 1.35
N SER A 87 15.72 2.95 0.31
CA SER A 87 15.30 3.39 -1.00
C SER A 87 13.93 2.84 -1.36
N LEU A 88 13.25 3.56 -2.24
CA LEU A 88 12.07 3.10 -2.98
C LEU A 88 12.53 2.57 -4.33
N VAL A 89 11.85 1.55 -4.83
CA VAL A 89 11.90 1.17 -6.23
C VAL A 89 10.70 1.80 -6.94
N ILE A 90 10.92 2.48 -8.07
CA ILE A 90 9.91 3.26 -8.75
C ILE A 90 9.89 2.95 -10.25
N TRP A 91 8.72 2.68 -10.79
CA TRP A 91 8.44 2.59 -12.23
C TRP A 91 7.42 3.64 -12.65
N GLU A 92 7.43 3.99 -13.94
CA GLU A 92 6.40 4.84 -14.54
C GLU A 92 5.87 4.23 -15.84
N SER A 93 4.57 4.45 -16.12
CA SER A 93 3.89 4.01 -17.33
C SER A 93 2.87 5.07 -17.79
N ALA A 94 2.62 5.13 -19.09
CA ALA A 94 1.53 5.94 -19.65
C ALA A 94 0.24 5.14 -19.88
N ASP A 95 0.31 3.81 -19.88
CA ASP A 95 -0.74 2.93 -20.38
C ASP A 95 -1.02 1.71 -19.49
N LEU A 96 -0.33 1.55 -18.36
CA LEU A 96 -0.35 0.39 -17.45
C LEU A 96 0.26 -0.89 -18.04
N ILE A 97 0.68 -0.89 -19.30
CA ILE A 97 1.20 -2.05 -20.02
C ILE A 97 2.72 -1.94 -20.20
N SER A 98 3.16 -0.80 -20.69
CA SER A 98 4.59 -0.52 -20.97
C SER A 98 5.17 0.26 -19.80
N TRP A 99 6.11 -0.33 -19.08
CA TRP A 99 6.75 0.28 -17.91
C TRP A 99 8.19 0.69 -18.19
N SER A 100 8.62 1.78 -17.59
CA SER A 100 10.00 2.24 -17.66
C SER A 100 10.96 1.24 -17.01
N GLU A 101 12.28 1.40 -17.24
CA GLU A 101 13.29 0.83 -16.34
C GLU A 101 13.04 1.34 -14.91
N GLU A 102 13.34 0.49 -13.92
CA GLU A 102 13.21 0.85 -12.53
C GLU A 102 14.21 1.91 -12.07
N ARG A 103 13.80 2.73 -11.13
CA ARG A 103 14.67 3.67 -10.42
C ARG A 103 14.74 3.28 -8.96
N LEU A 104 15.95 3.31 -8.39
CA LEU A 104 16.19 3.12 -6.96
C LEU A 104 16.53 4.48 -6.36
N ILE A 105 15.64 5.02 -5.51
CA ILE A 105 15.77 6.38 -4.97
C ILE A 105 15.80 6.34 -3.45
N GLU A 106 16.90 6.82 -2.85
CA GLU A 106 17.04 6.90 -1.40
C GLU A 106 16.19 8.05 -0.86
N VAL A 107 15.17 7.74 -0.06
CA VAL A 107 14.27 8.68 0.60
C VAL A 107 14.38 8.59 2.13
N GLY A 108 14.92 7.51 2.67
CA GLY A 108 15.07 7.31 4.11
C GLY A 108 16.07 8.28 4.73
N ILE A 109 15.77 8.79 5.94
CA ILE A 109 16.74 9.59 6.71
C ILE A 109 17.97 8.76 7.06
N LYS A 110 19.11 9.40 7.32
CA LYS A 110 20.39 8.70 7.58
C LYS A 110 20.34 7.68 8.71
N SER A 111 19.49 7.91 9.72
CA SER A 111 19.29 7.00 10.86
C SER A 111 18.21 5.94 10.62
N ALA A 112 17.55 5.94 9.48
CA ALA A 112 16.54 4.94 9.16
C ALA A 112 17.18 3.57 8.95
N GLY A 113 16.57 2.55 9.55
CA GLY A 113 16.97 1.17 9.38
C GLY A 113 16.31 0.49 8.17
N CYS A 114 15.23 1.08 7.66
CA CYS A 114 14.48 0.59 6.50
C CYS A 114 13.58 1.69 5.92
N VAL A 115 13.04 1.43 4.72
CA VAL A 115 11.91 2.15 4.10
C VAL A 115 10.94 1.08 3.61
N TRP A 116 9.79 0.93 4.30
CA TRP A 116 8.83 -0.14 4.07
C TRP A 116 7.43 0.37 3.79
N ALA A 117 6.69 -0.41 3.00
CA ALA A 117 5.29 -0.18 2.69
C ALA A 117 5.01 1.29 2.30
N PRO A 118 5.62 1.77 1.20
CA PRO A 118 5.39 3.13 0.74
C PRO A 118 4.00 3.26 0.14
N GLU A 119 3.33 4.35 0.48
CA GLU A 119 2.12 4.79 -0.19
C GLU A 119 2.19 6.27 -0.54
N ALA A 120 1.24 6.76 -1.32
CA ALA A 120 1.20 8.16 -1.72
C ALA A 120 -0.24 8.67 -1.87
N ILE A 121 -0.46 9.92 -1.44
CA ILE A 121 -1.70 10.65 -1.67
C ILE A 121 -1.39 12.05 -2.21
N PHE A 122 -2.21 12.55 -3.14
CA PHE A 122 -2.02 13.91 -3.65
C PHE A 122 -2.42 14.96 -2.62
N CYS A 123 -1.47 15.78 -2.20
CA CYS A 123 -1.67 16.89 -1.28
C CYS A 123 -2.00 18.16 -2.07
N LYS A 124 -3.27 18.55 -2.10
CA LYS A 124 -3.74 19.72 -2.86
C LYS A 124 -3.07 21.02 -2.40
N GLU A 125 -2.84 21.17 -1.09
CA GLU A 125 -2.24 22.36 -0.49
C GLU A 125 -0.77 22.58 -0.89
N LYS A 126 -0.07 21.49 -1.19
CA LYS A 126 1.34 21.52 -1.62
C LYS A 126 1.48 21.38 -3.14
N ASP A 127 0.39 21.06 -3.84
CA ASP A 127 0.41 20.73 -5.26
C ASP A 127 1.48 19.66 -5.59
N ALA A 128 1.51 18.60 -4.78
CA ALA A 128 2.52 17.55 -4.83
C ALA A 128 1.99 16.25 -4.21
N TRP A 129 2.57 15.14 -4.58
CA TRP A 129 2.35 13.86 -3.93
C TRP A 129 3.05 13.82 -2.56
N PHE A 130 2.32 13.48 -1.53
CA PHE A 130 2.86 13.13 -0.23
C PHE A 130 3.10 11.63 -0.22
N VAL A 131 4.37 11.23 -0.26
CA VAL A 131 4.81 9.84 -0.18
C VAL A 131 5.21 9.55 1.26
N PHE A 132 4.67 8.51 1.84
CA PHE A 132 4.91 8.13 3.24
C PHE A 132 5.21 6.64 3.36
N PHE A 133 5.97 6.26 4.37
CA PHE A 133 6.51 4.91 4.53
C PHE A 133 6.91 4.65 5.98
N ALA A 134 6.96 3.39 6.38
CA ALA A 134 7.45 2.98 7.69
C ALA A 134 8.98 2.94 7.72
N SER A 135 9.56 3.41 8.83
CA SER A 135 11.00 3.32 9.10
C SER A 135 11.27 2.97 10.56
N CYS A 136 12.17 2.02 10.75
CA CYS A 136 12.68 1.65 12.06
C CYS A 136 13.83 2.59 12.45
N VAL A 137 13.59 3.46 13.42
CA VAL A 137 14.54 4.50 13.85
C VAL A 137 14.71 4.49 15.36
N ARG A 138 15.93 4.71 15.82
CA ARG A 138 16.22 5.02 17.22
C ARG A 138 16.61 6.49 17.34
N GLU A 139 15.76 7.28 17.97
CA GLU A 139 16.01 8.70 18.20
C GLU A 139 16.95 8.92 19.39
N LYS A 140 17.49 10.14 19.48
CA LYS A 140 18.37 10.50 20.59
C LYS A 140 17.62 10.41 21.93
N GLY A 141 18.14 9.61 22.85
CA GLY A 141 17.54 9.38 24.17
C GLY A 141 16.65 8.15 24.25
N GLU A 142 16.34 7.50 23.14
CA GLU A 142 15.59 6.23 23.15
C GLU A 142 16.51 5.03 23.43
N LEU A 143 15.98 4.05 24.15
CA LEU A 143 16.69 2.79 24.46
C LEU A 143 16.61 1.80 23.31
N HIS A 144 15.49 1.82 22.55
CA HIS A 144 15.19 0.86 21.50
C HIS A 144 14.82 1.57 20.19
N HIS A 145 14.96 0.87 19.09
CA HIS A 145 14.40 1.30 17.83
C HIS A 145 12.87 1.16 17.86
N LYS A 146 12.19 2.02 17.10
CA LYS A 146 10.74 2.00 16.93
C LYS A 146 10.36 2.23 15.47
N GLN A 147 9.33 1.54 15.01
CA GLN A 147 8.71 1.79 13.71
C GLN A 147 7.83 3.04 13.79
N ARG A 148 8.08 3.96 12.87
CA ARG A 148 7.37 5.23 12.72
C ARG A 148 7.07 5.46 11.24
N ILE A 149 6.07 6.28 10.96
CA ILE A 149 5.83 6.70 9.59
C ILE A 149 6.56 8.02 9.33
N TYR A 150 7.34 8.03 8.28
CA TYR A 150 8.02 9.18 7.72
C TYR A 150 7.37 9.56 6.40
N GLY A 151 7.53 10.81 5.97
CA GLY A 151 6.97 11.31 4.73
C GLY A 151 7.86 12.30 4.02
N THR A 152 7.65 12.42 2.74
CA THR A 152 8.34 13.37 1.84
C THR A 152 7.40 13.80 0.73
N PHE A 153 7.70 14.89 0.04
CA PHE A 153 6.92 15.35 -1.10
C PHE A 153 7.68 15.15 -2.41
N THR A 154 6.94 14.89 -3.47
CA THR A 154 7.46 14.86 -4.84
C THR A 154 6.42 15.37 -5.83
N LYS A 155 6.88 15.92 -6.97
CA LYS A 155 6.00 16.31 -8.07
C LYS A 155 6.08 15.38 -9.27
N ASP A 156 7.07 14.51 -9.30
CA ASP A 156 7.42 13.73 -10.50
C ASP A 156 7.96 12.34 -10.19
N PHE A 157 8.00 11.94 -8.91
CA PHE A 157 8.60 10.69 -8.43
C PHE A 157 10.07 10.51 -8.85
N LYS A 158 10.79 11.63 -9.10
CA LYS A 158 12.23 11.66 -9.40
C LYS A 158 13.00 12.41 -8.32
N GLU A 159 12.47 13.59 -7.94
CA GLU A 159 13.04 14.42 -6.89
C GLU A 159 12.11 14.44 -5.69
N PHE A 160 12.69 14.33 -4.50
CA PHE A 160 11.98 14.28 -3.23
C PHE A 160 12.48 15.37 -2.29
N THR A 161 11.56 15.99 -1.56
CA THR A 161 11.92 16.93 -0.49
C THR A 161 12.63 16.20 0.67
N PRO A 162 13.29 16.92 1.59
CA PRO A 162 13.79 16.30 2.82
C PRO A 162 12.69 15.54 3.56
N THR A 163 12.97 14.30 3.91
CA THR A 163 12.06 13.42 4.65
C THR A 163 11.91 13.89 6.10
N PHE A 164 10.69 13.85 6.60
CA PHE A 164 10.33 14.24 7.97
C PHE A 164 9.46 13.17 8.63
N LYS A 165 9.40 13.21 9.96
CA LYS A 165 8.57 12.30 10.75
C LYS A 165 7.10 12.71 10.65
N PHE A 166 6.24 11.77 10.25
CA PHE A 166 4.81 12.01 10.05
C PHE A 166 3.95 11.42 11.17
N ILE A 167 4.16 10.14 11.53
CA ILE A 167 3.47 9.51 12.65
C ILE A 167 4.49 9.03 13.68
N ASP A 168 4.32 9.46 14.93
CA ASP A 168 5.08 8.99 16.08
C ASP A 168 4.11 8.63 17.22
N ALA A 169 3.54 7.44 17.13
CA ALA A 169 2.62 6.92 18.14
C ALA A 169 3.39 6.37 19.36
N LYS A 170 2.67 5.99 20.42
CA LYS A 170 3.27 5.29 21.57
C LYS A 170 3.77 3.89 21.21
N THR A 171 3.11 3.26 20.27
CA THR A 171 3.41 1.91 19.74
C THR A 171 4.16 2.00 18.41
N ASP A 172 4.68 0.87 17.94
CA ASP A 172 5.22 0.73 16.59
C ASP A 172 4.09 0.84 15.56
N VAL A 173 4.30 1.62 14.49
CA VAL A 173 3.33 1.82 13.41
C VAL A 173 3.98 1.51 12.07
N ILE A 174 3.31 0.68 11.28
CA ILE A 174 3.67 0.37 9.89
C ILE A 174 2.40 0.37 9.01
N ASP A 175 2.55 0.15 7.72
CA ASP A 175 1.46 -0.09 6.76
C ASP A 175 0.33 0.95 6.93
N THR A 176 0.60 2.18 6.57
CA THR A 176 -0.38 3.26 6.66
C THR A 176 -0.98 3.50 5.29
N ASN A 177 -2.30 3.42 5.18
CA ASN A 177 -3.09 3.82 4.01
C ASN A 177 -3.85 5.11 4.31
N ILE A 178 -3.98 6.02 3.35
CA ILE A 178 -4.69 7.29 3.53
C ILE A 178 -5.62 7.55 2.35
N VAL A 179 -6.90 7.82 2.67
CA VAL A 179 -7.90 8.27 1.70
C VAL A 179 -8.50 9.62 2.11
N TRP A 180 -9.10 10.31 1.14
CA TRP A 180 -9.82 11.56 1.39
C TRP A 180 -11.30 11.39 1.06
N ASP A 181 -12.18 11.77 2.00
CA ASP A 181 -13.63 11.76 1.83
C ASP A 181 -14.29 12.93 2.57
N LYS A 182 -15.24 13.60 1.95
CA LYS A 182 -16.14 14.62 2.53
C LYS A 182 -15.41 15.66 3.39
N GLY A 183 -14.22 16.12 2.95
CA GLY A 183 -13.45 17.16 3.64
C GLY A 183 -12.50 16.67 4.72
N TYR A 184 -12.32 15.36 4.85
CA TYR A 184 -11.41 14.75 5.80
C TYR A 184 -10.46 13.77 5.11
N TYR A 185 -9.24 13.72 5.60
CA TYR A 185 -8.33 12.61 5.40
C TYR A 185 -8.63 11.54 6.46
N TYR A 186 -8.67 10.29 6.05
CA TYR A 186 -8.78 9.12 6.91
C TYR A 186 -7.52 8.29 6.73
N ARG A 187 -6.87 7.90 7.83
CA ARG A 187 -5.73 7.01 7.77
C ARG A 187 -6.01 5.72 8.53
N PHE A 188 -5.60 4.65 7.91
CA PHE A 188 -5.66 3.29 8.44
C PHE A 188 -4.23 2.83 8.63
N SER A 189 -3.83 2.47 9.84
CA SER A 189 -2.46 2.08 10.13
C SER A 189 -2.42 0.79 10.92
N LYS A 190 -1.42 -0.04 10.66
CA LYS A 190 -1.17 -1.19 11.51
C LYS A 190 -0.41 -0.75 12.77
N ASP A 191 -1.04 -0.89 13.93
CA ASP A 191 -0.34 -0.92 15.20
C ASP A 191 0.45 -2.25 15.29
N GLU A 192 1.74 -2.19 15.01
CA GLU A 192 2.59 -3.37 14.94
C GLU A 192 2.86 -3.97 16.33
N THR A 193 2.68 -3.20 17.40
CA THR A 193 2.78 -3.71 18.78
C THR A 193 1.56 -4.55 19.15
N ASN A 194 0.36 -4.05 18.88
CA ASN A 194 -0.92 -4.68 19.25
C ASN A 194 -1.52 -5.54 18.13
N LYS A 195 -0.93 -5.52 16.92
CA LYS A 195 -1.33 -6.30 15.74
C LYS A 195 -2.78 -6.03 15.28
N LYS A 196 -3.16 -4.75 15.29
CA LYS A 196 -4.50 -4.28 14.94
C LYS A 196 -4.44 -3.11 13.97
N ILE A 197 -5.51 -2.92 13.21
CA ILE A 197 -5.69 -1.71 12.40
C ILE A 197 -6.29 -0.61 13.28
N THR A 198 -5.69 0.58 13.22
CA THR A 198 -6.19 1.82 13.85
C THR A 198 -6.74 2.74 12.78
N ILE A 199 -7.76 3.52 13.13
CA ILE A 199 -8.39 4.51 12.25
C ILE A 199 -8.28 5.88 12.89
N GLU A 200 -7.87 6.88 12.10
CA GLU A 200 -7.85 8.27 12.53
C GLU A 200 -8.30 9.18 11.39
N ARG A 201 -8.80 10.36 11.71
CA ARG A 201 -9.17 11.39 10.72
C ARG A 201 -8.64 12.76 11.06
N SER A 202 -8.41 13.57 10.02
CA SER A 202 -8.03 14.98 10.14
C SER A 202 -8.52 15.78 8.93
N THR A 203 -8.72 17.08 9.11
CA THR A 203 -8.99 18.02 8.00
C THR A 203 -7.72 18.42 7.25
N ASN A 204 -6.54 18.22 7.82
CA ASN A 204 -5.25 18.53 7.21
C ASN A 204 -4.38 17.29 7.15
N LEU A 205 -3.73 17.06 6.01
CA LEU A 205 -2.95 15.86 5.78
C LEU A 205 -1.71 15.79 6.66
N VAL A 206 -0.86 16.81 6.67
CA VAL A 206 0.46 16.76 7.31
C VAL A 206 0.45 17.39 8.69
N ASP A 207 -0.05 18.61 8.81
CA ASP A 207 -0.07 19.38 10.07
C ASP A 207 -1.38 19.19 10.84
N GLY A 208 -2.10 18.09 10.57
CA GLY A 208 -3.42 17.84 11.09
C GLY A 208 -3.45 17.36 12.54
N ASN A 209 -4.47 17.78 13.25
CA ASN A 209 -4.82 17.19 14.55
C ASN A 209 -5.65 15.92 14.31
N TRP A 210 -4.96 14.81 14.12
CA TRP A 210 -5.55 13.52 13.87
C TRP A 210 -6.34 13.03 15.09
N LYS A 211 -7.59 12.63 14.87
CA LYS A 211 -8.50 12.14 15.91
C LYS A 211 -8.82 10.68 15.62
N SER A 212 -8.65 9.84 16.63
CA SER A 212 -8.99 8.42 16.54
C SER A 212 -10.49 8.22 16.30
N ILE A 213 -10.79 7.26 15.45
CA ILE A 213 -12.13 6.70 15.24
C ILE A 213 -12.14 5.30 15.82
N HIS A 214 -13.05 5.02 16.72
CA HIS A 214 -13.22 3.68 17.27
C HIS A 214 -13.93 2.77 16.26
N SER A 215 -13.46 1.55 16.11
CA SER A 215 -14.11 0.50 15.33
C SER A 215 -14.14 -0.78 16.14
N GLU A 216 -15.31 -1.28 16.44
CA GLU A 216 -15.48 -2.57 17.13
C GLU A 216 -14.90 -3.72 16.30
N THR A 217 -15.06 -3.67 14.98
CA THR A 217 -14.53 -4.68 14.07
C THR A 217 -13.01 -4.79 14.21
N PHE A 218 -12.28 -3.68 14.04
CA PHE A 218 -10.80 -3.73 14.10
C PHE A 218 -10.25 -3.80 15.53
N ALA A 219 -11.00 -3.33 16.54
CA ALA A 219 -10.63 -3.53 17.94
C ALA A 219 -10.62 -5.00 18.34
N ASN A 220 -11.49 -5.81 17.75
CA ASN A 220 -11.64 -7.23 18.03
C ASN A 220 -10.91 -8.14 17.02
N PHE A 221 -10.35 -7.60 15.93
CA PHE A 221 -9.65 -8.37 14.93
C PHE A 221 -8.13 -8.29 15.15
N PHE A 222 -7.51 -9.44 15.43
CA PHE A 222 -6.07 -9.56 15.63
C PHE A 222 -5.38 -10.13 14.40
N GLY A 223 -4.22 -9.58 14.04
CA GLY A 223 -3.37 -10.16 13.01
C GLY A 223 -3.75 -9.74 11.58
N LEU A 224 -4.22 -8.52 11.41
CA LEU A 224 -4.37 -7.84 10.12
C LEU A 224 -3.14 -6.97 9.83
N GLU A 225 -2.79 -6.87 8.54
CA GLU A 225 -1.77 -5.94 8.04
C GLU A 225 -2.10 -5.45 6.64
N GLY A 226 -1.32 -4.48 6.13
CA GLY A 226 -1.45 -3.96 4.78
C GLY A 226 -2.85 -3.47 4.45
N PRO A 227 -3.47 -2.57 5.26
CA PRO A 227 -4.79 -2.05 4.92
C PRO A 227 -4.71 -1.25 3.63
N GLU A 228 -5.61 -1.53 2.70
CA GLU A 228 -5.80 -0.77 1.47
C GLU A 228 -7.27 -0.42 1.33
N THR A 229 -7.57 0.87 1.16
CA THR A 229 -8.95 1.39 1.17
C THR A 229 -9.29 2.07 -0.15
N TYR A 230 -10.38 1.64 -0.79
CA TYR A 230 -10.87 2.18 -2.05
C TYR A 230 -12.41 2.23 -2.07
N TYR A 231 -12.95 3.02 -2.99
CA TYR A 231 -14.39 3.19 -3.11
C TYR A 231 -14.95 2.24 -4.19
N LEU A 232 -16.07 1.61 -3.88
CA LEU A 232 -16.81 0.73 -4.79
C LEU A 232 -18.00 1.51 -5.37
N ASP A 233 -17.87 2.02 -6.58
CA ASP A 233 -18.86 2.88 -7.21
C ASP A 233 -20.23 2.22 -7.35
N ASP A 234 -20.28 0.96 -7.79
CA ASP A 234 -21.54 0.24 -8.00
C ASP A 234 -22.29 -0.01 -6.69
N MET A 235 -21.56 -0.19 -5.59
CA MET A 235 -22.13 -0.43 -4.27
C MET A 235 -22.32 0.86 -3.46
N GLN A 236 -21.71 1.97 -3.87
CA GLN A 236 -21.63 3.23 -3.13
C GLN A 236 -21.09 3.04 -1.70
N LYS A 237 -20.06 2.20 -1.56
CA LYS A 237 -19.43 1.83 -0.30
C LYS A 237 -17.92 1.96 -0.35
N TRP A 238 -17.32 2.25 0.77
CA TRP A 238 -15.89 2.08 0.97
C TRP A 238 -15.58 0.61 1.23
N CYS A 239 -14.54 0.12 0.59
CA CYS A 239 -13.96 -1.18 0.83
C CYS A 239 -12.57 -1.01 1.42
N LEU A 240 -12.30 -1.63 2.56
CA LEU A 240 -10.97 -1.82 3.09
C LEU A 240 -10.63 -3.30 2.97
N ILE A 241 -9.56 -3.60 2.25
CA ILE A 241 -8.99 -4.94 2.26
C ILE A 241 -7.79 -4.97 3.22
N ALA A 242 -7.62 -6.04 3.97
CA ALA A 242 -6.48 -6.25 4.85
C ALA A 242 -6.05 -7.71 4.86
N ASP A 243 -4.73 -7.96 4.92
CA ASP A 243 -4.16 -9.32 4.92
C ASP A 243 -4.26 -9.95 6.31
N GLN A 244 -4.97 -11.06 6.41
CA GLN A 244 -5.04 -11.89 7.60
C GLN A 244 -3.74 -12.74 7.75
N TYR A 245 -2.59 -12.05 7.88
CA TYR A 245 -1.29 -12.70 7.88
C TYR A 245 -1.13 -13.72 8.99
N HIS A 246 -1.72 -13.48 10.16
CA HIS A 246 -1.61 -14.37 11.32
C HIS A 246 -2.27 -15.74 11.10
N THR A 247 -3.38 -15.77 10.38
CA THR A 247 -4.11 -17.01 10.05
C THR A 247 -3.75 -17.54 8.65
N HIS A 248 -2.89 -16.84 7.92
CA HIS A 248 -2.50 -17.15 6.54
C HIS A 248 -3.66 -17.25 5.55
N LYS A 249 -4.79 -16.57 5.82
CA LYS A 249 -5.95 -16.57 4.94
C LYS A 249 -5.81 -15.60 3.75
N GLY A 250 -4.86 -14.66 3.82
CA GLY A 250 -4.70 -13.61 2.81
C GLY A 250 -5.67 -12.45 3.02
N TYR A 251 -5.87 -11.65 1.98
CA TYR A 251 -6.72 -10.48 2.03
C TYR A 251 -8.19 -10.83 2.27
N THR A 252 -8.83 -10.01 3.10
CA THR A 252 -10.27 -10.06 3.36
C THR A 252 -10.86 -8.67 3.26
N PRO A 253 -12.01 -8.49 2.55
CA PRO A 253 -12.68 -7.20 2.44
C PRO A 253 -13.54 -6.89 3.66
N PHE A 254 -13.59 -5.60 3.99
CA PHE A 254 -14.52 -4.99 4.95
C PHE A 254 -15.22 -3.83 4.24
N LEU A 255 -16.54 -3.73 4.38
CA LEU A 255 -17.34 -2.66 3.77
C LEU A 255 -17.78 -1.65 4.82
N CYS A 256 -17.89 -0.38 4.39
CA CYS A 256 -18.31 0.74 5.21
C CYS A 256 -19.12 1.74 4.38
N ASP A 257 -20.23 2.24 4.90
CA ASP A 257 -21.04 3.28 4.24
C ASP A 257 -20.49 4.70 4.51
N ASP A 258 -19.90 4.91 5.69
CA ASP A 258 -19.35 6.19 6.11
C ASP A 258 -18.07 6.00 6.94
N LEU A 259 -16.95 6.42 6.40
CA LEU A 259 -15.63 6.31 7.07
C LEU A 259 -15.61 6.96 8.47
N ALA A 260 -16.47 7.96 8.71
CA ALA A 260 -16.55 8.64 9.98
C ALA A 260 -17.22 7.81 11.08
N SER A 261 -18.02 6.80 10.72
CA SER A 261 -18.73 5.95 11.68
C SER A 261 -17.79 4.98 12.43
N GLY A 262 -16.74 4.50 11.76
CA GLY A 262 -15.92 3.40 12.25
C GLY A 262 -16.61 2.03 12.17
N GLU A 263 -17.77 1.96 11.55
CA GLU A 263 -18.57 0.74 11.39
C GLU A 263 -18.14 0.01 10.11
N TRP A 264 -17.54 -1.15 10.26
CA TRP A 264 -17.03 -1.99 9.17
C TRP A 264 -17.62 -3.38 9.25
N GLU A 265 -18.16 -3.85 8.14
CA GLU A 265 -18.71 -5.19 7.98
C GLU A 265 -17.71 -6.07 7.23
N GLN A 266 -17.22 -7.14 7.87
CA GLN A 266 -16.40 -8.13 7.19
C GLN A 266 -17.26 -8.97 6.23
N LEU A 267 -16.82 -9.09 4.98
CA LEU A 267 -17.49 -9.98 4.02
C LEU A 267 -17.18 -11.46 4.34
N SER A 268 -18.19 -12.30 4.11
CA SER A 268 -18.04 -13.75 4.14
C SER A 268 -17.34 -14.25 2.86
N SER A 269 -16.70 -15.42 2.93
CA SER A 269 -15.86 -15.95 1.85
C SER A 269 -16.61 -16.29 0.55
N ASP A 270 -17.91 -16.28 0.56
CA ASP A 270 -18.77 -16.47 -0.63
C ASP A 270 -19.16 -15.15 -1.32
N GLN A 271 -18.80 -14.02 -0.73
CA GLN A 271 -19.09 -12.66 -1.24
C GLN A 271 -17.92 -12.03 -1.99
N PHE A 272 -16.76 -12.66 -1.99
CA PHE A 272 -15.57 -12.14 -2.67
C PHE A 272 -14.64 -13.27 -3.15
N ASP A 273 -13.80 -12.95 -4.11
CA ASP A 273 -12.74 -13.83 -4.59
C ASP A 273 -11.46 -13.00 -4.82
N MET A 274 -10.41 -13.29 -4.08
CA MET A 274 -9.13 -12.61 -4.25
C MET A 274 -8.28 -13.19 -5.39
N GLY A 275 -8.78 -14.14 -6.17
CA GLY A 275 -8.06 -14.82 -7.23
C GLY A 275 -7.18 -15.96 -6.72
N LYS A 276 -6.46 -16.60 -7.63
CA LYS A 276 -5.65 -17.80 -7.34
C LYS A 276 -4.39 -17.48 -6.52
N ARG A 277 -3.71 -16.38 -6.88
CA ARG A 277 -2.45 -15.99 -6.25
C ARG A 277 -2.71 -15.37 -4.89
N LYS A 278 -2.06 -15.89 -3.86
CA LYS A 278 -2.14 -15.31 -2.53
C LYS A 278 -1.49 -13.94 -2.51
N LYS A 279 -2.31 -12.93 -2.47
CA LYS A 279 -1.88 -11.53 -2.46
C LYS A 279 -1.34 -11.14 -1.09
N ARG A 280 -0.29 -10.33 -1.12
CA ARG A 280 0.25 -9.61 0.03
C ARG A 280 0.11 -8.12 -0.23
N HIS A 281 0.50 -7.29 0.73
CA HIS A 281 0.34 -5.83 0.73
C HIS A 281 0.64 -5.19 -0.64
N GLY A 282 -0.23 -4.29 -1.06
CA GLY A 282 -0.14 -3.57 -2.34
C GLY A 282 -1.23 -2.52 -2.46
N GLY A 283 -1.33 -1.87 -3.62
CA GLY A 283 -2.25 -0.75 -3.85
C GLY A 283 -3.32 -1.07 -4.89
N VAL A 284 -4.53 -0.57 -4.66
CA VAL A 284 -5.66 -0.65 -5.59
C VAL A 284 -5.91 0.72 -6.22
N ILE A 285 -6.09 0.74 -7.54
CA ILE A 285 -6.50 1.94 -8.28
C ILE A 285 -7.71 1.64 -9.14
N GLU A 286 -8.62 2.61 -9.22
CA GLU A 286 -9.71 2.58 -10.18
C GLU A 286 -9.17 2.76 -11.60
N ILE A 287 -9.68 1.97 -12.53
CA ILE A 287 -9.38 2.00 -13.96
C ILE A 287 -10.67 1.98 -14.77
N THR A 288 -10.58 2.33 -16.05
CA THR A 288 -11.72 2.22 -16.96
C THR A 288 -11.92 0.77 -17.46
N ASP A 289 -13.13 0.44 -17.91
CA ASP A 289 -13.38 -0.85 -18.58
C ASP A 289 -12.46 -1.09 -19.79
N GLU A 290 -12.14 -0.02 -20.54
CA GLU A 290 -11.19 -0.11 -21.66
C GLU A 290 -9.78 -0.50 -21.20
N GLN A 291 -9.33 0.08 -20.09
CA GLN A 291 -8.03 -0.27 -19.51
C GLN A 291 -8.02 -1.69 -18.96
N TYR A 292 -9.12 -2.14 -18.34
CA TYR A 292 -9.29 -3.53 -17.92
C TYR A 292 -9.12 -4.49 -19.11
N ASP A 293 -9.84 -4.24 -20.20
CA ASP A 293 -9.79 -5.11 -21.37
C ASP A 293 -8.40 -5.12 -22.02
N LYS A 294 -7.73 -3.97 -22.10
CA LYS A 294 -6.34 -3.86 -22.60
C LYS A 294 -5.33 -4.60 -21.71
N LEU A 295 -5.49 -4.54 -20.39
CA LEU A 295 -4.63 -5.28 -19.46
C LEU A 295 -4.81 -6.79 -19.63
N VAL A 296 -6.05 -7.26 -19.75
CA VAL A 296 -6.35 -8.68 -20.01
C VAL A 296 -5.80 -9.13 -21.37
N GLU A 297 -5.92 -8.30 -22.41
CA GLU A 297 -5.36 -8.61 -23.74
C GLU A 297 -3.82 -8.69 -23.70
N ALA A 298 -3.17 -7.75 -22.98
CA ALA A 298 -1.71 -7.67 -22.95
C ALA A 298 -1.04 -8.74 -22.10
N PHE A 299 -1.63 -9.09 -20.95
CA PHE A 299 -0.98 -9.97 -19.97
C PHE A 299 -1.63 -11.35 -19.84
N GLY A 300 -2.87 -11.52 -20.32
CA GLY A 300 -3.65 -12.74 -20.11
C GLY A 300 -4.16 -12.88 -18.67
N ILE A 301 -5.14 -13.75 -18.48
CA ILE A 301 -5.65 -14.14 -17.15
C ILE A 301 -5.00 -15.48 -16.79
N ASP A 302 -4.50 -15.60 -15.55
CA ASP A 302 -3.95 -16.86 -15.05
C ASP A 302 -5.04 -17.92 -14.95
N GLU A 303 -4.87 -19.08 -15.64
CA GLU A 303 -5.83 -20.18 -15.69
C GLU A 303 -5.86 -21.05 -14.41
#